data_fc113f8e63d376428a1f8c62171163e7
#
_entry.id   fc113f8e63d376428a1f8c62171163e7
#
_cell.length_a   1.000
_cell.length_b   1.000
_cell.length_c   1.000
_cell.angle_alpha   90.00
_cell.angle_beta   90.00
_cell.angle_gamma   90.00
#
_symmetry.space_group_name_H-M   'P 1'
#
loop_
_entity.id
_entity.type
_entity.pdbx_description
1 polymer ?
#
loop_
_entity_poly.entity_id
_entity_poly.type
_entity_poly.pdbx_seq_one_letter_code
_entity_poly.pdbx_strand_id
1 'polypeptide(L)'
;RDKAGKNILDAISNGAIEGLKLAVTVAALLLVFIAMVALLNYLLGDLIGHYTGLNRWLSEMAGHPVIFNFQTLIGWIFTPIAWIMGVCDADTGYVGSLLGTKIVLNEFVAYADLNILKNAGTFIQEKSIIIATFALCGFANISSIGMQIGGIGVLAPDQRKTLTRYGFL
;
A
#
# COMPACT_ATOMS: atom_id res chain seq x y z
N ARG A 1 1.21 -35.62 -8.35
CA ARG A 1 1.96 -34.98 -7.25
C ARG A 1 3.42 -34.97 -7.64
N ASP A 2 3.90 -33.87 -8.21
CA ASP A 2 5.28 -33.74 -8.63
C ASP A 2 6.18 -33.77 -7.39
N LYS A 3 7.21 -34.65 -7.44
CA LYS A 3 8.17 -34.78 -6.34
C LYS A 3 9.08 -33.54 -6.39
N ALA A 4 9.14 -32.79 -5.32
CA ALA A 4 9.96 -31.55 -5.19
C ALA A 4 11.49 -31.84 -5.34
N GLY A 5 11.91 -33.12 -5.36
CA GLY A 5 13.30 -33.55 -5.54
C GLY A 5 13.45 -35.07 -5.42
N LYS A 6 14.61 -35.56 -5.84
CA LYS A 6 14.96 -37.00 -5.76
C LYS A 6 15.36 -37.44 -4.35
N ASN A 7 15.87 -36.49 -3.55
CA ASN A 7 16.26 -36.68 -2.14
C ASN A 7 16.05 -35.37 -1.37
N ILE A 8 16.27 -35.42 -0.04
CA ILE A 8 16.04 -34.24 0.85
C ILE A 8 16.90 -33.07 0.46
N LEU A 9 18.17 -33.27 0.12
CA LEU A 9 19.07 -32.19 -0.26
C LEU A 9 18.67 -31.56 -1.59
N ASP A 10 18.21 -32.35 -2.55
CA ASP A 10 17.70 -31.90 -3.83
C ASP A 10 16.41 -31.08 -3.67
N ALA A 11 15.50 -31.55 -2.80
CA ALA A 11 14.28 -30.79 -2.46
C ALA A 11 14.57 -29.44 -1.78
N ILE A 12 15.52 -29.39 -0.85
CA ILE A 12 15.96 -28.16 -0.18
C ILE A 12 16.58 -27.20 -1.21
N SER A 13 17.47 -27.69 -2.08
CA SER A 13 18.12 -26.89 -3.11
C SER A 13 17.12 -26.30 -4.10
N ASN A 14 16.18 -27.11 -4.60
CA ASN A 14 15.14 -26.65 -5.51
C ASN A 14 14.23 -25.63 -4.84
N GLY A 15 13.80 -25.89 -3.60
CA GLY A 15 12.97 -24.95 -2.83
C GLY A 15 13.68 -23.62 -2.59
N ALA A 16 14.99 -23.63 -2.31
CA ALA A 16 15.77 -22.39 -2.13
C ALA A 16 15.86 -21.58 -3.44
N ILE A 17 16.09 -22.24 -4.57
CA ILE A 17 16.17 -21.59 -5.89
C ILE A 17 14.80 -21.02 -6.28
N GLU A 18 13.73 -21.76 -6.11
CA GLU A 18 12.36 -21.30 -6.41
C GLU A 18 11.95 -20.14 -5.49
N GLY A 19 12.26 -20.25 -4.19
CA GLY A 19 12.01 -19.18 -3.22
C GLY A 19 12.78 -17.89 -3.56
N LEU A 20 14.05 -18.00 -3.98
CA LEU A 20 14.83 -16.84 -4.41
C LEU A 20 14.25 -16.18 -5.67
N LYS A 21 13.87 -16.98 -6.67
CA LYS A 21 13.21 -16.46 -7.88
C LYS A 21 11.92 -15.70 -7.53
N LEU A 22 11.12 -16.28 -6.63
CA LEU A 22 9.90 -15.65 -6.16
C LEU A 22 10.19 -14.31 -5.44
N ALA A 23 11.14 -14.30 -4.51
CA ALA A 23 11.52 -13.09 -3.77
C ALA A 23 11.99 -11.97 -4.69
N VAL A 24 12.87 -12.28 -5.66
CA VAL A 24 13.35 -11.30 -6.65
C VAL A 24 12.20 -10.79 -7.53
N THR A 25 11.30 -11.66 -7.97
CA THR A 25 10.14 -11.26 -8.78
C THR A 25 9.22 -10.32 -8.01
N VAL A 26 8.91 -10.63 -6.75
CA VAL A 26 8.08 -9.79 -5.88
C VAL A 26 8.75 -8.43 -5.63
N ALA A 27 10.07 -8.43 -5.35
CA ALA A 27 10.83 -7.19 -5.14
C ALA A 27 10.82 -6.31 -6.41
N ALA A 28 11.02 -6.89 -7.59
CA ALA A 28 10.98 -6.17 -8.85
C ALA A 28 9.59 -5.55 -9.12
N LEU A 29 8.52 -6.29 -8.88
CA LEU A 29 7.16 -5.80 -9.04
C LEU A 29 6.84 -4.66 -8.04
N LEU A 30 7.26 -4.79 -6.78
CA LEU A 30 7.15 -3.72 -5.78
C LEU A 30 7.82 -2.44 -6.26
N LEU A 31 9.06 -2.52 -6.75
CA LEU A 31 9.78 -1.36 -7.28
C LEU A 31 9.02 -0.69 -8.43
N VAL A 32 8.47 -1.48 -9.37
CA VAL A 32 7.69 -0.94 -10.49
C VAL A 32 6.44 -0.21 -9.99
N PHE A 33 5.67 -0.80 -9.04
CA PHE A 33 4.49 -0.16 -8.50
C PHE A 33 4.81 1.12 -7.72
N ILE A 34 5.86 1.11 -6.89
CA ILE A 34 6.31 2.30 -6.16
C ILE A 34 6.73 3.40 -7.15
N ALA A 35 7.47 3.06 -8.20
CA ALA A 35 7.87 4.01 -9.24
C ALA A 35 6.66 4.59 -10.00
N MET A 36 5.66 3.76 -10.32
CA MET A 36 4.41 4.21 -10.93
C MET A 36 3.65 5.20 -10.03
N VAL A 37 3.52 4.89 -8.75
CA VAL A 37 2.86 5.78 -7.79
C VAL A 37 3.66 7.08 -7.62
N ALA A 38 4.98 7.01 -7.57
CA ALA A 38 5.85 8.20 -7.52
C ALA A 38 5.67 9.09 -8.75
N LEU A 39 5.58 8.49 -9.95
CA LEU A 39 5.29 9.21 -11.18
C LEU A 39 3.91 9.88 -11.14
N LEU A 40 2.87 9.17 -10.69
CA LEU A 40 1.53 9.73 -10.53
C LEU A 40 1.52 10.89 -9.53
N ASN A 41 2.23 10.76 -8.41
CA ASN A 41 2.33 11.80 -7.40
C ASN A 41 3.08 13.03 -7.92
N TYR A 42 4.12 12.85 -8.72
CA TYR A 42 4.80 13.94 -9.40
C TYR A 42 3.85 14.69 -10.35
N LEU A 43 3.08 13.95 -11.15
CA LEU A 43 2.10 14.56 -12.06
C LEU A 43 0.97 15.29 -11.31
N LEU A 44 0.46 14.71 -10.23
CA LEU A 44 -0.63 15.28 -9.45
C LEU A 44 -0.15 16.44 -8.57
N GLY A 45 0.92 16.25 -7.80
CA GLY A 45 1.40 17.18 -6.80
C GLY A 45 2.22 18.31 -7.39
N ASP A 46 3.25 17.97 -8.15
CA ASP A 46 4.20 18.95 -8.66
C ASP A 46 3.68 19.62 -9.94
N LEU A 47 3.10 18.84 -10.87
CA LEU A 47 2.62 19.43 -12.11
C LEU A 47 1.23 20.07 -11.95
N ILE A 48 0.24 19.33 -11.51
CA ILE A 48 -1.14 19.84 -11.38
C ILE A 48 -1.27 20.70 -10.13
N GLY A 49 -0.94 20.15 -8.95
CA GLY A 49 -1.16 20.80 -7.67
C GLY A 49 -0.39 22.13 -7.50
N HIS A 50 0.83 22.19 -8.03
CA HIS A 50 1.65 23.41 -7.97
C HIS A 50 1.17 24.47 -8.98
N TYR A 51 1.03 24.09 -10.28
CA TYR A 51 0.65 25.06 -11.33
C TYR A 51 -0.78 25.57 -11.22
N THR A 52 -1.72 24.79 -10.70
CA THR A 52 -3.11 25.23 -10.48
C THR A 52 -3.32 25.95 -9.15
N GLY A 53 -2.33 25.94 -8.26
CA GLY A 53 -2.45 26.47 -6.89
C GLY A 53 -3.28 25.57 -5.96
N LEU A 54 -3.64 24.35 -6.40
CA LEU A 54 -4.47 23.42 -5.65
C LEU A 54 -3.82 23.01 -4.33
N ASN A 55 -2.51 22.78 -4.30
CA ASN A 55 -1.76 22.48 -3.07
C ASN A 55 -1.90 23.60 -2.03
N ARG A 56 -1.85 24.86 -2.47
CA ARG A 56 -2.01 26.01 -1.59
C ARG A 56 -3.43 26.09 -1.04
N TRP A 57 -4.42 25.98 -1.91
CA TRP A 57 -5.83 26.01 -1.52
C TRP A 57 -6.17 24.89 -0.52
N LEU A 58 -5.69 23.67 -0.77
CA LEU A 58 -5.87 22.53 0.13
C LEU A 58 -5.19 22.74 1.48
N SER A 59 -3.98 23.28 1.48
CA SER A 59 -3.24 23.58 2.72
C SER A 59 -3.93 24.68 3.55
N GLU A 60 -4.51 25.68 2.90
CA GLU A 60 -5.30 26.73 3.57
C GLU A 60 -6.57 26.15 4.20
N MET A 61 -7.28 25.25 3.51
CA MET A 61 -8.47 24.58 4.06
C MET A 61 -8.16 23.61 5.20
N ALA A 62 -7.07 22.86 5.10
CA ALA A 62 -6.68 21.86 6.08
C ALA A 62 -5.99 22.46 7.32
N GLY A 63 -5.49 23.72 7.24
CA GLY A 63 -4.72 24.36 8.30
C GLY A 63 -3.30 23.80 8.49
N HIS A 64 -2.86 22.92 7.61
CA HIS A 64 -1.50 22.34 7.59
C HIS A 64 -1.06 22.06 6.14
N PRO A 65 0.25 21.93 5.86
CA PRO A 65 0.73 21.66 4.50
C PRO A 65 0.15 20.34 3.98
N VAL A 66 -0.59 20.41 2.87
CA VAL A 66 -1.16 19.24 2.15
C VAL A 66 -0.69 19.28 0.71
N ILE A 67 -0.13 18.18 0.26
CA ILE A 67 0.23 17.97 -1.14
C ILE A 67 -0.87 17.15 -1.79
N PHE A 68 -1.36 17.63 -2.93
CA PHE A 68 -2.33 16.91 -3.73
C PHE A 68 -1.64 15.70 -4.39
N ASN A 69 -1.78 14.55 -3.80
CA ASN A 69 -1.21 13.30 -4.28
C ASN A 69 -2.25 12.18 -4.27
N PHE A 70 -1.90 11.04 -4.85
CA PHE A 70 -2.83 9.93 -4.99
C PHE A 70 -3.25 9.35 -3.62
N GLN A 71 -2.35 9.33 -2.65
CA GLN A 71 -2.64 8.90 -1.29
C GLN A 71 -3.65 9.83 -0.59
N THR A 72 -3.50 11.15 -0.76
CA THR A 72 -4.42 12.15 -0.21
C THR A 72 -5.82 12.00 -0.79
N LEU A 73 -5.92 11.81 -2.12
CA LEU A 73 -7.22 11.57 -2.79
C LEU A 73 -7.94 10.34 -2.21
N ILE A 74 -7.24 9.25 -2.15
CA ILE A 74 -7.79 8.00 -1.60
C ILE A 74 -8.05 8.15 -0.10
N GLY A 75 -7.16 8.84 0.63
CA GLY A 75 -7.31 9.13 2.06
C GLY A 75 -8.61 9.86 2.38
N TRP A 76 -9.02 10.83 1.56
CA TRP A 76 -10.31 11.52 1.74
C TRP A 76 -11.51 10.59 1.60
N ILE A 77 -11.45 9.62 0.68
CA ILE A 77 -12.50 8.61 0.53
C ILE A 77 -12.56 7.73 1.78
N PHE A 78 -11.42 7.45 2.42
CA PHE A 78 -11.33 6.62 3.62
C PHE A 78 -11.58 7.38 4.93
N THR A 79 -11.55 8.70 4.95
CA THR A 79 -11.86 9.51 6.14
C THR A 79 -13.23 9.20 6.74
N PRO A 80 -14.35 9.17 5.99
CA PRO A 80 -15.64 8.78 6.53
C PRO A 80 -15.68 7.31 6.98
N ILE A 81 -14.90 6.43 6.34
CA ILE A 81 -14.79 5.03 6.75
C ILE A 81 -14.07 4.95 8.11
N ALA A 82 -12.98 5.71 8.31
CA ALA A 82 -12.29 5.80 9.59
C ALA A 82 -13.23 6.28 10.71
N TRP A 83 -14.11 7.24 10.43
CA TRP A 83 -15.11 7.70 11.36
C TRP A 83 -16.11 6.60 11.74
N ILE A 84 -16.65 5.86 10.77
CA ILE A 84 -17.54 4.71 10.99
C ILE A 84 -16.87 3.61 11.82
N MET A 85 -15.56 3.43 11.67
CA MET A 85 -14.77 2.50 12.49
C MET A 85 -14.62 2.93 13.95
N GLY A 86 -15.05 4.14 14.30
CA GLY A 86 -15.03 4.67 15.67
C GLY A 86 -13.75 5.44 16.02
N VAL A 87 -13.03 5.95 15.02
CA VAL A 87 -11.97 6.94 15.20
C VAL A 87 -12.60 8.28 15.60
N CYS A 88 -11.98 9.03 16.52
CA CYS A 88 -12.48 10.34 16.89
C CYS A 88 -12.33 11.35 15.75
N ASP A 89 -13.23 12.33 15.67
CA ASP A 89 -13.33 13.29 14.56
C ASP A 89 -11.99 13.97 14.23
N ALA A 90 -11.22 14.32 15.24
CA ALA A 90 -9.94 14.99 15.06
C ALA A 90 -8.85 14.09 14.44
N ASP A 91 -8.94 12.76 14.63
CA ASP A 91 -7.94 11.80 14.15
C ASP A 91 -8.36 11.13 12.84
N THR A 92 -9.63 11.30 12.38
CA THR A 92 -10.16 10.63 11.18
C THR A 92 -9.37 10.93 9.92
N GLY A 93 -8.91 12.16 9.77
CA GLY A 93 -8.09 12.57 8.64
C GLY A 93 -6.75 11.84 8.56
N TYR A 94 -6.10 11.68 9.71
CA TYR A 94 -4.82 10.96 9.79
C TYR A 94 -5.01 9.47 9.50
N VAL A 95 -6.02 8.84 10.10
CA VAL A 95 -6.33 7.42 9.86
C VAL A 95 -6.77 7.20 8.41
N GLY A 96 -7.58 8.09 7.84
CA GLY A 96 -7.97 8.07 6.44
C GLY A 96 -6.77 8.14 5.50
N SER A 97 -5.81 9.04 5.78
CA SER A 97 -4.56 9.16 5.03
C SER A 97 -3.71 7.89 5.10
N LEU A 98 -3.60 7.28 6.28
CA LEU A 98 -2.89 6.01 6.46
C LEU A 98 -3.55 4.86 5.66
N LEU A 99 -4.88 4.78 5.65
CA LEU A 99 -5.62 3.82 4.84
C LEU A 99 -5.41 4.08 3.33
N GLY A 100 -5.37 5.35 2.93
CA GLY A 100 -5.01 5.76 1.57
C GLY A 100 -3.62 5.30 1.18
N THR A 101 -2.62 5.56 2.02
CA THR A 101 -1.23 5.12 1.82
C THR A 101 -1.15 3.59 1.71
N LYS A 102 -1.84 2.86 2.59
CA LYS A 102 -1.91 1.40 2.54
C LYS A 102 -2.41 0.89 1.19
N ILE A 103 -3.52 1.43 0.71
CA ILE A 103 -4.16 0.96 -0.52
C ILE A 103 -3.34 1.31 -1.76
N VAL A 104 -2.76 2.51 -1.78
CA VAL A 104 -1.99 3.01 -2.92
C VAL A 104 -0.60 2.37 -2.98
N LEU A 105 0.09 2.31 -1.87
CA LEU A 105 1.45 1.76 -1.76
C LEU A 105 1.41 0.36 -1.17
N ASN A 106 1.54 0.27 0.13
CA ASN A 106 1.45 -0.99 0.88
C ASN A 106 1.34 -0.70 2.39
N GLU A 107 1.10 -1.76 3.16
CA GLU A 107 0.98 -1.69 4.62
C GLU A 107 2.28 -1.31 5.32
N PHE A 108 3.46 -1.68 4.79
CA PHE A 108 4.75 -1.36 5.41
C PHE A 108 4.98 0.15 5.45
N VAL A 109 4.72 0.85 4.35
CA VAL A 109 4.82 2.32 4.29
C VAL A 109 3.79 2.95 5.22
N ALA A 110 2.56 2.46 5.21
CA ALA A 110 1.52 2.98 6.09
C ALA A 110 1.84 2.79 7.58
N TYR A 111 2.47 1.68 7.99
CA TYR A 111 2.95 1.48 9.35
C TYR A 111 4.14 2.38 9.71
N ALA A 112 5.02 2.65 8.75
CA ALA A 112 6.11 3.62 8.96
C ALA A 112 5.53 5.03 9.21
N ASP A 113 4.55 5.45 8.41
CA ASP A 113 3.85 6.72 8.58
C ASP A 113 3.08 6.77 9.91
N LEU A 114 2.39 5.68 10.28
CA LEU A 114 1.72 5.57 11.59
C LEU A 114 2.71 5.76 12.74
N ASN A 115 3.89 5.17 12.65
CA ASN A 115 4.92 5.31 13.68
C ASN A 115 5.45 6.75 13.77
N ILE A 116 5.63 7.43 12.62
CA ILE A 116 6.02 8.85 12.57
C ILE A 116 4.96 9.72 13.26
N LEU A 117 3.69 9.56 12.88
CA LEU A 117 2.57 10.32 13.45
C LEU A 117 2.41 10.05 14.95
N LYS A 118 2.55 8.79 15.39
CA LYS A 118 2.50 8.42 16.81
C LYS A 118 3.62 9.10 17.61
N ASN A 119 4.86 9.07 17.12
CA ASN A 119 6.00 9.65 17.80
C ASN A 119 5.96 11.19 17.81
N ALA A 120 5.31 11.80 16.81
CA ALA A 120 5.06 13.24 16.77
C ALA A 120 3.94 13.67 17.73
N GLY A 121 3.24 12.74 18.38
CA GLY A 121 2.11 13.07 19.27
C GLY A 121 0.89 13.64 18.54
N THR A 122 0.72 13.33 17.25
CA THR A 122 -0.33 13.90 16.41
C THR A 122 -1.73 13.40 16.79
N PHE A 123 -1.83 12.16 17.26
CA PHE A 123 -3.11 11.56 17.65
C PHE A 123 -3.58 12.09 19.01
N ILE A 124 -4.88 12.43 19.07
CA ILE A 124 -5.54 12.89 20.31
C ILE A 124 -5.93 11.71 21.19
N GLN A 125 -6.31 10.57 20.58
CA GLN A 125 -6.74 9.39 21.32
C GLN A 125 -5.90 8.16 20.98
N GLU A 126 -5.44 7.44 22.00
CA GLU A 126 -4.76 6.15 21.83
C GLU A 126 -5.64 5.11 21.10
N LYS A 127 -6.95 5.19 21.31
CA LYS A 127 -7.93 4.35 20.60
C LYS A 127 -7.79 4.46 19.08
N SER A 128 -7.55 5.66 18.56
CA SER A 128 -7.36 5.91 17.12
C SER A 128 -6.13 5.18 16.59
N ILE A 129 -5.03 5.15 17.35
CA ILE A 129 -3.81 4.40 17.01
C ILE A 129 -4.08 2.90 16.96
N ILE A 130 -4.84 2.38 17.95
CA ILE A 130 -5.19 0.95 17.99
C ILE A 130 -6.04 0.58 16.78
N ILE A 131 -7.09 1.36 16.48
CA ILE A 131 -7.96 1.13 15.33
C ILE A 131 -7.14 1.18 14.03
N ALA A 132 -6.28 2.19 13.86
CA ALA A 132 -5.41 2.31 12.70
C ALA A 132 -4.50 1.09 12.56
N THR A 133 -3.88 0.64 13.66
CA THR A 133 -2.99 -0.53 13.66
C THR A 133 -3.71 -1.77 13.12
N PHE A 134 -4.91 -2.07 13.60
CA PHE A 134 -5.67 -3.22 13.11
C PHE A 134 -6.19 -3.03 11.68
N ALA A 135 -6.62 -1.82 11.33
CA ALA A 135 -7.11 -1.51 9.99
C ALA A 135 -6.01 -1.63 8.93
N LEU A 136 -4.76 -1.34 9.28
CA LEU A 136 -3.61 -1.47 8.38
C LEU A 136 -3.15 -2.93 8.19
N CYS A 137 -3.52 -3.85 9.07
CA CYS A 137 -3.01 -5.22 9.08
C CYS A 137 -3.37 -6.07 7.83
N GLY A 138 -4.42 -5.70 7.08
CA GLY A 138 -4.87 -6.47 5.92
C GLY A 138 -3.97 -6.29 4.69
N PHE A 139 -3.58 -7.37 4.03
CA PHE A 139 -2.80 -7.35 2.78
C PHE A 139 -3.70 -7.04 1.57
N ALA A 140 -4.24 -5.83 1.52
CA ALA A 140 -5.14 -5.37 0.47
C ALA A 140 -4.64 -4.02 -0.06
N ASN A 141 -3.85 -4.06 -1.15
CA ASN A 141 -3.31 -2.88 -1.82
C ASN A 141 -3.18 -3.15 -3.33
N ILE A 142 -3.06 -2.08 -4.12
CA ILE A 142 -2.96 -2.18 -5.58
C ILE A 142 -1.71 -2.98 -6.00
N SER A 143 -0.60 -2.80 -5.30
CA SER A 143 0.64 -3.51 -5.61
C SER A 143 0.57 -5.01 -5.33
N SER A 144 -0.28 -5.45 -4.36
CA SER A 144 -0.45 -6.86 -4.01
C SER A 144 -1.05 -7.69 -5.16
N ILE A 145 -1.86 -7.07 -6.02
CA ILE A 145 -2.42 -7.71 -7.22
C ILE A 145 -1.27 -8.14 -8.14
N GLY A 146 -0.35 -7.22 -8.41
CA GLY A 146 0.84 -7.52 -9.22
C GLY A 146 1.75 -8.58 -8.58
N MET A 147 1.96 -8.49 -7.27
CA MET A 147 2.75 -9.47 -6.52
C MET A 147 2.13 -10.86 -6.55
N GLN A 148 0.81 -10.98 -6.41
CA GLN A 148 0.10 -12.26 -6.50
C GLN A 148 0.18 -12.84 -7.92
N ILE A 149 -0.03 -12.03 -8.96
CA ILE A 149 0.11 -12.46 -10.36
C ILE A 149 1.54 -12.92 -10.65
N GLY A 150 2.54 -12.17 -10.17
CA GLY A 150 3.95 -12.52 -10.32
C GLY A 150 4.34 -13.78 -9.54
N GLY A 151 3.96 -13.82 -8.24
CA GLY A 151 4.31 -14.93 -7.35
C GLY A 151 3.64 -16.25 -7.74
N ILE A 152 2.31 -16.25 -7.87
CA ILE A 152 1.55 -17.44 -8.26
C ILE A 152 1.88 -17.83 -9.71
N GLY A 153 2.11 -16.83 -10.59
CA GLY A 153 2.47 -17.07 -11.98
C GLY A 153 3.83 -17.76 -12.17
N VAL A 154 4.74 -17.67 -11.20
CA VAL A 154 6.01 -18.44 -11.19
C VAL A 154 5.75 -19.89 -10.76
N LEU A 155 4.89 -20.09 -9.75
CA LEU A 155 4.57 -21.42 -9.21
C LEU A 155 3.60 -22.20 -10.11
N ALA A 156 2.67 -21.49 -10.78
CA ALA A 156 1.66 -22.06 -11.66
C ALA A 156 1.52 -21.24 -12.95
N PRO A 157 2.44 -21.42 -13.93
CA PRO A 157 2.48 -20.60 -15.16
C PRO A 157 1.19 -20.66 -15.97
N ASP A 158 0.48 -21.78 -15.97
CA ASP A 158 -0.78 -21.99 -16.69
C ASP A 158 -1.93 -21.14 -16.14
N GLN A 159 -1.87 -20.76 -14.85
CA GLN A 159 -2.88 -19.92 -14.19
C GLN A 159 -2.64 -18.43 -14.38
N ARG A 160 -1.53 -18.00 -14.95
CA ARG A 160 -1.19 -16.59 -15.10
C ARG A 160 -2.24 -15.80 -15.89
N LYS A 161 -2.84 -16.39 -16.93
CA LYS A 161 -3.92 -15.75 -17.70
C LYS A 161 -5.17 -15.55 -16.86
N THR A 162 -5.51 -16.51 -16.02
CA THR A 162 -6.64 -16.45 -15.10
C THR A 162 -6.42 -15.37 -14.04
N LEU A 163 -5.23 -15.35 -13.44
CA LEU A 163 -4.84 -14.36 -12.44
C LEU A 163 -4.87 -12.92 -12.99
N THR A 164 -4.35 -12.69 -14.21
CA THR A 164 -4.39 -11.37 -14.84
C THR A 164 -5.80 -10.92 -15.19
N ARG A 165 -6.69 -11.86 -15.54
CA ARG A 165 -8.08 -11.55 -15.87
C ARG A 165 -8.93 -11.22 -14.64
N TYR A 166 -8.71 -11.91 -13.53
CA TYR A 166 -9.52 -11.79 -12.31
C TYR A 166 -8.83 -11.06 -11.16
N GLY A 167 -7.59 -10.61 -11.34
CA GLY A 167 -6.83 -9.94 -10.29
C GLY A 167 -7.40 -8.62 -9.79
N PHE A 168 -8.32 -8.01 -10.56
CA PHE A 168 -9.05 -6.79 -10.18
C PHE A 168 -10.49 -7.04 -9.72
N LEU A 169 -10.94 -8.28 -9.70
CA LEU A 169 -12.26 -8.70 -9.22
C LEU A 169 -12.19 -9.30 -7.82
#